data_913d858f08272398f738e999945c8bfd
#
_entry.id   913d858f08272398f738e999945c8bfd
#
_cell.length_a   1.000
_cell.length_b   1.000
_cell.length_c   1.000
_cell.angle_alpha   90.00
_cell.angle_beta   90.00
_cell.angle_gamma   90.00
#
_symmetry.space_group_name_H-M   'P 1'
#
loop_
_entity.id
_entity.type
_entity.pdbx_description
1 polymer ?
#
loop_
_entity_poly.entity_id
_entity_poly.type
_entity_poly.pdbx_seq_one_letter_code
_entity_poly.pdbx_strand_id
1 'polypeptide(L)'
;MKIDRRKTYYLTLDTETANNIENPFVFDIGGAVHDKQGKVLETFSFIVREVYYGMPDLMANCFYQSKLPKYDEEIANGERKVVSYWEVKKYIENLCETYEVKAIVAHNMRFDYRATTTTQRYLTASKYRYFMPYGVE
;
A
#
# COMPACT_ATOMS: atom_id res chain seq x y z
N MET A 1 2.12 2.23 -21.77
CA MET A 1 2.99 3.41 -21.82
C MET A 1 4.45 2.97 -21.86
N LYS A 2 5.21 3.60 -22.76
CA LYS A 2 6.65 3.33 -22.83
C LYS A 2 7.38 4.10 -21.74
N ILE A 3 8.24 3.42 -20.99
CA ILE A 3 9.14 4.09 -20.05
C ILE A 3 10.33 4.67 -20.82
N ASP A 4 10.89 5.76 -20.29
CA ASP A 4 12.13 6.33 -20.82
C ASP A 4 13.29 5.77 -20.00
N ARG A 5 14.07 4.86 -20.57
CA ARG A 5 15.16 4.17 -19.88
C ARG A 5 16.34 5.08 -19.50
N ARG A 6 16.34 6.31 -20.01
CA ARG A 6 17.31 7.33 -19.61
C ARG A 6 16.93 7.97 -18.27
N LYS A 7 15.69 7.78 -17.83
CA LYS A 7 15.17 8.33 -16.57
C LYS A 7 15.12 7.24 -15.51
N THR A 8 15.16 7.68 -14.25
CA THR A 8 15.01 6.81 -13.09
C THR A 8 13.61 7.04 -12.52
N TYR A 9 12.93 5.95 -12.21
CA TYR A 9 11.57 6.00 -11.65
C TYR A 9 11.54 5.50 -10.22
N TYR A 10 10.67 6.10 -9.44
CA TYR A 10 10.46 5.80 -8.03
C TYR A 10 8.99 5.53 -7.77
N LEU A 11 8.70 4.74 -6.74
CA LEU A 11 7.34 4.57 -6.23
C LEU A 11 7.27 5.24 -4.86
N THR A 12 6.48 6.30 -4.75
CA THR A 12 6.14 6.88 -3.45
C THR A 12 4.94 6.15 -2.91
N LEU A 13 5.04 5.67 -1.67
CA LEU A 13 4.03 4.84 -1.03
C LEU A 13 3.53 5.50 0.24
N ASP A 14 2.23 5.34 0.51
CA ASP A 14 1.61 5.79 1.74
C ASP A 14 0.63 4.75 2.24
N THR A 15 0.62 4.51 3.56
CA THR A 15 -0.28 3.54 4.20
C THR A 15 -1.01 4.19 5.37
N GLU A 16 -2.23 3.72 5.59
CA GLU A 16 -2.98 3.99 6.82
C GLU A 16 -3.22 2.66 7.51
N THR A 17 -3.12 2.65 8.83
CA THR A 17 -3.12 1.40 9.58
C THR A 17 -4.13 1.40 10.72
N ALA A 18 -4.58 0.19 11.06
CA ALA A 18 -5.35 -0.11 12.26
C ALA A 18 -4.44 -0.76 13.29
N ASN A 19 -4.93 -0.90 14.53
CA ASN A 19 -4.22 -1.43 15.67
C ASN A 19 -3.18 -0.42 16.19
N ASN A 20 -2.09 -0.89 16.78
CA ASN A 20 -1.09 -0.01 17.42
C ASN A 20 0.16 0.13 16.57
N ILE A 21 1.08 1.00 17.01
CA ILE A 21 2.33 1.27 16.29
C ILE A 21 3.24 0.03 16.26
N GLU A 22 3.15 -0.85 17.24
CA GLU A 22 4.01 -2.04 17.34
C GLU A 22 3.58 -3.14 16.37
N ASN A 23 2.26 -3.27 16.16
CA ASN A 23 1.68 -4.28 15.26
C ASN A 23 0.64 -3.63 14.35
N PRO A 24 1.08 -2.78 13.42
CA PRO A 24 0.15 -2.08 12.53
C PRO A 24 -0.34 -2.99 11.40
N PHE A 25 -1.64 -2.90 11.10
CA PHE A 25 -2.27 -3.61 9.99
C PHE A 25 -2.74 -2.59 8.96
N VAL A 26 -2.29 -2.74 7.73
CA VAL A 26 -2.60 -1.82 6.64
C VAL A 26 -4.03 -2.02 6.17
N PHE A 27 -4.86 -0.97 6.23
CA PHE A 27 -6.20 -1.01 5.64
C PHE A 27 -6.32 -0.12 4.40
N ASP A 28 -5.42 0.84 4.23
CA ASP A 28 -5.40 1.75 3.10
C ASP A 28 -3.97 1.87 2.61
N ILE A 29 -3.76 1.66 1.31
CA ILE A 29 -2.44 1.75 0.70
C ILE A 29 -2.57 2.44 -0.65
N GLY A 30 -1.78 3.48 -0.83
CA GLY A 30 -1.74 4.22 -2.07
C GLY A 30 -0.33 4.56 -2.48
N GLY A 31 -0.17 4.96 -3.74
CA GLY A 31 1.13 5.34 -4.21
C GLY A 31 1.11 5.98 -5.59
N ALA A 32 2.28 6.43 -6.00
CA ALA A 32 2.49 7.06 -7.29
C ALA A 32 3.87 6.70 -7.84
N VAL A 33 3.90 6.29 -9.11
CA VAL A 33 5.16 6.16 -9.84
C VAL A 33 5.49 7.50 -10.45
N HIS A 34 6.70 7.98 -10.22
CA HIS A 34 7.15 9.28 -10.70
C HIS A 34 8.63 9.25 -11.07
N ASP A 35 9.05 10.24 -11.84
CA ASP A 35 10.46 10.41 -12.15
C ASP A 35 11.14 11.26 -11.07
N LYS A 36 12.42 11.56 -11.27
CA LYS A 36 13.22 12.32 -10.31
C LYS A 36 12.74 13.78 -10.17
N GLN A 37 12.09 14.32 -11.19
CA GLN A 37 11.57 15.67 -11.19
C GLN A 37 10.13 15.76 -10.64
N GLY A 38 9.55 14.63 -10.26
CA GLY A 38 8.21 14.58 -9.69
C GLY A 38 7.09 14.42 -10.71
N LYS A 39 7.41 14.16 -11.98
CA LYS A 39 6.38 13.90 -12.98
C LYS A 39 5.74 12.54 -12.71
N VAL A 40 4.43 12.54 -12.44
CA VAL A 40 3.67 11.34 -12.10
C VAL A 40 3.24 10.61 -13.38
N LEU A 41 3.51 9.30 -13.43
CA LEU A 41 3.13 8.46 -14.55
C LEU A 41 1.88 7.63 -14.24
N GLU A 42 1.75 7.15 -12.99
CA GLU A 42 0.63 6.31 -12.58
C GLU A 42 0.41 6.43 -11.08
N THR A 43 -0.85 6.38 -10.66
CA THR A 43 -1.22 6.40 -9.25
C THR A 43 -2.14 5.23 -8.95
N PHE A 44 -2.20 4.82 -7.68
CA PHE A 44 -3.16 3.84 -7.21
C PHE A 44 -3.58 4.14 -5.79
N SER A 45 -4.73 3.59 -5.40
CA SER A 45 -5.24 3.65 -4.03
C SER A 45 -6.18 2.46 -3.82
N PHE A 46 -5.87 1.64 -2.82
CA PHE A 46 -6.65 0.45 -2.51
C PHE A 46 -6.99 0.38 -1.02
N ILE A 47 -8.18 -0.17 -0.74
CA ILE A 47 -8.57 -0.57 0.60
C ILE A 47 -8.34 -2.07 0.71
N VAL A 48 -7.65 -2.49 1.75
CA VAL A 48 -7.32 -3.90 2.00
C VAL A 48 -8.50 -4.59 2.64
N ARG A 49 -9.17 -5.48 1.91
CA ARG A 49 -10.39 -6.15 2.35
C ARG A 49 -10.21 -6.90 3.67
N GLU A 50 -9.13 -7.66 3.80
CA GLU A 50 -8.91 -8.52 4.97
C GLU A 50 -8.79 -7.73 6.26
N VAL A 51 -8.30 -6.50 6.20
CA VAL A 51 -8.19 -5.65 7.38
C VAL A 51 -9.45 -4.81 7.55
N TYR A 52 -9.88 -4.12 6.50
CA TYR A 52 -10.99 -3.17 6.57
C TYR A 52 -12.31 -3.85 6.97
N TYR A 53 -12.63 -4.98 6.37
CA TYR A 53 -13.83 -5.74 6.67
C TYR A 53 -13.58 -6.95 7.56
N GLY A 54 -12.38 -7.50 7.53
CA GLY A 54 -12.04 -8.72 8.26
C GLY A 54 -11.60 -8.49 9.70
N MET A 55 -11.26 -7.25 10.07
CA MET A 55 -10.78 -6.89 11.43
C MET A 55 -11.57 -5.71 12.01
N PRO A 56 -12.91 -5.87 12.18
CA PRO A 56 -13.75 -4.74 12.61
C PRO A 56 -13.36 -4.15 13.97
N ASP A 57 -12.91 -4.98 14.90
CA ASP A 57 -12.50 -4.51 16.21
C ASP A 57 -11.27 -3.61 16.14
N LEU A 58 -10.32 -3.96 15.29
CA LEU A 58 -9.12 -3.14 15.10
C LEU A 58 -9.46 -1.86 14.34
N MET A 59 -10.34 -1.93 13.36
CA MET A 59 -10.79 -0.76 12.60
C MET A 59 -11.54 0.23 13.47
N ALA A 60 -12.33 -0.26 14.43
CA ALA A 60 -13.06 0.61 15.36
C ALA A 60 -12.14 1.46 16.23
N ASN A 61 -10.88 1.05 16.39
CA ASN A 61 -9.89 1.73 17.23
C ASN A 61 -8.71 2.31 16.43
N CYS A 62 -8.84 2.43 15.11
CA CYS A 62 -7.76 2.99 14.31
C CYS A 62 -7.64 4.51 14.49
N PHE A 63 -6.48 5.05 14.14
CA PHE A 63 -6.20 6.47 14.32
C PHE A 63 -7.19 7.36 13.55
N TYR A 64 -7.59 6.94 12.35
CA TYR A 64 -8.52 7.68 11.51
C TYR A 64 -9.96 7.20 11.62
N GLN A 65 -10.36 6.69 12.78
CA GLN A 65 -11.71 6.20 13.02
C GLN A 65 -12.80 7.20 12.58
N SER A 66 -12.59 8.50 12.84
CA SER A 66 -13.56 9.53 12.47
C SER A 66 -13.74 9.71 10.97
N LYS A 67 -12.80 9.20 10.16
CA LYS A 67 -12.86 9.30 8.70
C LYS A 67 -13.49 8.07 8.04
N LEU A 68 -13.77 7.01 8.80
CA LEU A 68 -14.32 5.77 8.25
C LEU A 68 -15.65 5.96 7.54
N PRO A 69 -16.60 6.78 8.03
CA PRO A 69 -17.83 7.02 7.29
C PRO A 69 -17.60 7.58 5.88
N LYS A 70 -16.59 8.44 5.71
CA LYS A 70 -16.23 8.96 4.41
C LYS A 70 -15.61 7.89 3.52
N TYR A 71 -14.78 7.02 4.08
CA TYR A 71 -14.26 5.86 3.36
C TYR A 71 -15.39 4.99 2.84
N ASP A 72 -16.37 4.68 3.69
CA ASP A 72 -17.52 3.86 3.30
C ASP A 72 -18.33 4.50 2.18
N GLU A 73 -18.51 5.82 2.23
CA GLU A 73 -19.19 6.57 1.17
C GLU A 73 -18.41 6.50 -0.14
N GLU A 74 -17.11 6.70 -0.10
CA GLU A 74 -16.25 6.65 -1.29
C GLU A 74 -16.21 5.25 -1.90
N ILE A 75 -16.23 4.20 -1.07
CA ILE A 75 -16.32 2.82 -1.53
C ILE A 75 -17.67 2.59 -2.23
N ALA A 76 -18.76 3.05 -1.63
CA ALA A 76 -20.11 2.90 -2.19
C ALA A 76 -20.25 3.61 -3.53
N ASN A 77 -19.58 4.76 -3.70
CA ASN A 77 -19.60 5.55 -4.92
C ASN A 77 -18.62 5.06 -5.98
N GLY A 78 -17.82 4.05 -5.67
CA GLY A 78 -16.80 3.55 -6.60
C GLY A 78 -15.52 4.39 -6.66
N GLU A 79 -15.38 5.41 -5.80
CA GLU A 79 -14.18 6.25 -5.75
C GLU A 79 -12.99 5.54 -5.10
N ARG A 80 -13.26 4.55 -4.24
CA ARG A 80 -12.24 3.73 -3.62
C ARG A 80 -12.49 2.26 -3.93
N LYS A 81 -11.42 1.55 -4.23
CA LYS A 81 -11.51 0.14 -4.62
C LYS A 81 -11.04 -0.74 -3.46
N VAL A 82 -11.89 -1.71 -3.09
CA VAL A 82 -11.56 -2.72 -2.07
C VAL A 82 -11.05 -3.96 -2.77
N VAL A 83 -9.85 -4.38 -2.42
CA VAL A 83 -9.19 -5.54 -3.02
C VAL A 83 -8.54 -6.38 -1.93
N SER A 84 -8.14 -7.61 -2.27
CA SER A 84 -7.39 -8.44 -1.36
C SER A 84 -5.96 -7.92 -1.22
N TYR A 85 -5.32 -8.25 -0.10
CA TYR A 85 -3.92 -7.86 0.12
C TYR A 85 -3.00 -8.49 -0.92
N TRP A 86 -3.31 -9.70 -1.37
CA TRP A 86 -2.56 -10.37 -2.43
C TRP A 86 -2.65 -9.60 -3.75
N GLU A 87 -3.83 -9.09 -4.08
CA GLU A 87 -4.02 -8.27 -5.27
C GLU A 87 -3.19 -6.98 -5.22
N VAL A 88 -3.13 -6.35 -4.04
CA VAL A 88 -2.28 -5.17 -3.82
C VAL A 88 -0.82 -5.52 -4.07
N LYS A 89 -0.36 -6.63 -3.48
CA LYS A 89 1.02 -7.08 -3.64
C LYS A 89 1.36 -7.32 -5.12
N LYS A 90 0.49 -8.01 -5.84
CA LYS A 90 0.69 -8.28 -7.26
C LYS A 90 0.69 -7.01 -8.09
N TYR A 91 -0.20 -6.08 -7.76
CA TYR A 91 -0.25 -4.79 -8.44
C TYR A 91 1.07 -4.03 -8.29
N ILE A 92 1.60 -3.95 -7.08
CA ILE A 92 2.85 -3.25 -6.80
C ILE A 92 4.03 -3.95 -7.48
N GLU A 93 4.08 -5.28 -7.45
CA GLU A 93 5.13 -6.04 -8.15
C GLU A 93 5.12 -5.74 -9.66
N ASN A 94 3.94 -5.78 -10.28
CA ASN A 94 3.78 -5.49 -11.70
C ASN A 94 4.14 -4.04 -12.04
N LEU A 95 3.77 -3.12 -11.16
CA LEU A 95 4.08 -1.70 -11.33
C LEU A 95 5.59 -1.45 -11.30
N CYS A 96 6.27 -2.05 -10.33
CA CYS A 96 7.72 -1.93 -10.20
C CYS A 96 8.45 -2.56 -11.39
N GLU A 97 7.95 -3.67 -11.89
CA GLU A 97 8.51 -4.34 -13.06
C GLU A 97 8.29 -3.50 -14.33
N THR A 98 7.06 -3.02 -14.54
CA THR A 98 6.69 -2.26 -15.74
C THR A 98 7.53 -0.99 -15.89
N TYR A 99 7.73 -0.26 -14.80
CA TYR A 99 8.47 1.01 -14.81
C TYR A 99 9.93 0.88 -14.42
N GLU A 100 10.39 -0.34 -14.16
CA GLU A 100 11.75 -0.61 -13.67
C GLU A 100 12.07 0.30 -12.48
N VAL A 101 11.18 0.32 -11.50
CA VAL A 101 11.28 1.18 -10.31
C VAL A 101 12.57 0.87 -9.57
N LYS A 102 13.37 1.91 -9.32
CA LYS A 102 14.64 1.78 -8.62
C LYS A 102 14.47 1.63 -7.12
N ALA A 103 13.58 2.42 -6.54
CA ALA A 103 13.38 2.45 -5.10
C ALA A 103 11.94 2.81 -4.75
N ILE A 104 11.49 2.29 -3.62
CA ILE A 104 10.21 2.65 -3.00
C ILE A 104 10.53 3.63 -1.89
N VAL A 105 9.83 4.77 -1.89
CA VAL A 105 10.04 5.84 -0.92
C VAL A 105 8.74 6.17 -0.19
N ALA A 106 8.86 6.64 1.04
CA ALA A 106 7.72 7.04 1.85
C ALA A 106 8.18 8.08 2.86
N HIS A 107 7.24 8.83 3.43
CA HIS A 107 7.54 9.83 4.45
C HIS A 107 8.26 9.19 5.65
N ASN A 108 7.81 8.00 6.08
CA ASN A 108 8.48 7.21 7.11
C ASN A 108 8.56 5.75 6.65
N MET A 109 9.49 5.47 5.76
CA MET A 109 9.60 4.15 5.12
C MET A 109 9.80 3.01 6.11
N ARG A 110 10.50 3.25 7.21
CA ARG A 110 10.67 2.23 8.25
C ARG A 110 9.32 1.76 8.80
N PHE A 111 8.40 2.70 9.02
CA PHE A 111 7.05 2.37 9.50
C PHE A 111 6.24 1.65 8.41
N ASP A 112 6.22 2.18 7.20
CA ASP A 112 5.44 1.59 6.09
C ASP A 112 5.94 0.20 5.74
N TYR A 113 7.24 -0.01 5.76
CA TYR A 113 7.84 -1.33 5.55
C TYR A 113 7.39 -2.31 6.63
N ARG A 114 7.45 -1.89 7.89
CA ARG A 114 7.03 -2.73 9.01
C ARG A 114 5.53 -3.04 8.96
N ALA A 115 4.72 -2.04 8.64
CA ALA A 115 3.28 -2.20 8.56
C ALA A 115 2.89 -3.22 7.48
N THR A 116 3.46 -3.10 6.29
CA THR A 116 3.19 -4.03 5.19
C THR A 116 3.70 -5.43 5.49
N THR A 117 4.87 -5.55 6.13
CA THR A 117 5.45 -6.84 6.52
C THR A 117 4.60 -7.51 7.60
N THR A 118 4.18 -6.78 8.63
CA THR A 118 3.32 -7.30 9.70
C THR A 118 2.00 -7.82 9.14
N THR A 119 1.38 -7.06 8.25
CA THR A 119 0.13 -7.45 7.60
C THR A 119 0.34 -8.72 6.77
N GLN A 120 1.41 -8.77 5.99
CA GLN A 120 1.73 -9.92 5.15
C GLN A 120 1.92 -11.19 5.98
N ARG A 121 2.68 -11.11 7.06
CA ARG A 121 2.96 -12.26 7.94
C ARG A 121 1.70 -12.76 8.61
N TYR A 122 0.84 -11.86 9.06
CA TYR A 122 -0.42 -12.24 9.70
C TYR A 122 -1.35 -12.95 8.70
N LEU A 123 -1.53 -12.38 7.51
CA LEU A 123 -2.46 -12.91 6.52
C LEU A 123 -1.98 -14.21 5.87
N THR A 124 -0.66 -14.41 5.77
CA THR A 124 -0.09 -15.60 5.14
C THR A 124 0.41 -16.64 6.14
N ALA A 125 0.48 -16.28 7.43
CA ALA A 125 1.05 -17.08 8.50
C ALA A 125 2.50 -17.51 8.20
N SER A 126 3.24 -16.73 7.42
CA SER A 126 4.61 -17.02 7.03
C SER A 126 5.56 -15.89 7.40
N LYS A 127 6.51 -16.17 8.30
CA LYS A 127 7.55 -15.21 8.69
C LYS A 127 8.60 -14.96 7.60
N TYR A 128 8.61 -15.77 6.56
CA TYR A 128 9.60 -15.68 5.48
C TYR A 128 9.09 -14.90 4.26
N ARG A 129 7.83 -14.52 4.25
CA ARG A 129 7.26 -13.77 3.12
C ARG A 129 7.34 -12.27 3.39
N TYR A 130 7.73 -11.55 2.36
CA TYR A 130 7.83 -10.09 2.39
C TYR A 130 6.85 -9.50 1.40
N PHE A 131 6.27 -8.36 1.76
CA PHE A 131 5.34 -7.65 0.89
C PHE A 131 6.07 -6.91 -0.23
N MET A 132 7.14 -6.20 0.11
CA MET A 132 7.87 -5.37 -0.85
C MET A 132 8.56 -6.22 -1.92
N PRO A 133 8.56 -5.76 -3.20
CA PRO A 133 9.19 -6.51 -4.28
C PRO A 133 10.68 -6.75 -4.04
N TYR A 134 11.11 -7.95 -4.34
CA TYR A 134 12.52 -8.32 -4.23
C TYR A 134 13.36 -7.54 -5.25
N GLY A 135 14.52 -7.04 -4.82
CA GLY A 135 15.44 -6.31 -5.69
C GLY A 135 15.14 -4.82 -5.85
N VAL A 136 14.08 -4.31 -5.17
CA VAL A 136 13.77 -2.89 -5.15
C VAL A 136 14.19 -2.32 -3.79
N GLU A 137 14.94 -1.23 -3.83
CA GLU A 137 15.40 -0.55 -2.61
C GLU A 137 14.28 0.18 -1.90
#